data_52b3d8446d155b5c535bc539d6c7a1d8
#
_entry.id   52b3d8446d155b5c535bc539d6c7a1d8
#
_cell.length_a   1.000
_cell.length_b   1.000
_cell.length_c   1.000
_cell.angle_alpha   90.00
_cell.angle_beta   90.00
_cell.angle_gamma   90.00
#
_symmetry.space_group_name_H-M   'P 1'
#
loop_
_entity.id
_entity.type
_entity.pdbx_description
1 polymer ?
#
loop_
_entity_poly.entity_id
_entity_poly.type
_entity_poly.pdbx_seq_one_letter_code
_entity_poly.pdbx_strand_id
1 'polypeptide(L)'
;MNIETSNIILYCKRWNDTVAFYRDALKFPIKFSNEWFVEFILNEAASLSVADEEKSSIKSCSGKGITISLKIDDITTMYSSLEKAGLHPTPIKKIWGSKLFYICDPEGNRVEFWS
;
A
#
# COMPACT_ATOMS: atom_id res chain seq x y z
N MET A 1 26.24 -4.31 9.01
CA MET A 1 25.19 -4.73 8.06
C MET A 1 24.84 -3.57 7.16
N ASN A 2 24.71 -3.82 5.87
CA ASN A 2 24.28 -2.80 4.92
C ASN A 2 23.05 -3.32 4.18
N ILE A 3 21.88 -2.74 4.45
CA ILE A 3 20.65 -3.12 3.78
C ILE A 3 20.57 -2.35 2.47
N GLU A 4 20.63 -3.07 1.35
CA GLU A 4 20.61 -2.44 0.02
C GLU A 4 19.19 -2.09 -0.43
N THR A 5 18.24 -3.00 -0.20
CA THR A 5 16.82 -2.77 -0.52
C THR A 5 15.94 -3.43 0.54
N SER A 6 14.69 -3.04 0.57
CA SER A 6 13.70 -3.68 1.44
C SER A 6 12.44 -4.00 0.64
N ASN A 7 11.77 -5.09 1.02
CA ASN A 7 10.52 -5.50 0.42
C ASN A 7 9.59 -6.00 1.53
N ILE A 8 8.47 -5.33 1.71
CA ILE A 8 7.44 -5.73 2.65
C ILE A 8 6.42 -6.57 1.88
N ILE A 9 6.15 -7.79 2.34
CA ILE A 9 5.27 -8.71 1.64
C ILE A 9 3.96 -8.85 2.43
N LEU A 10 2.85 -8.55 1.78
CA LEU A 10 1.51 -8.68 2.31
C LEU A 10 0.88 -9.96 1.77
N TYR A 11 0.46 -10.86 2.65
CA TYR A 11 -0.18 -12.11 2.28
C TYR A 11 -1.69 -11.91 2.31
N CYS A 12 -2.38 -12.24 1.22
CA CYS A 12 -3.76 -11.81 0.98
C CYS A 12 -4.69 -12.96 0.66
N LYS A 13 -5.86 -12.94 1.28
CA LYS A 13 -7.00 -13.77 0.86
C LYS A 13 -7.62 -13.19 -0.40
N ARG A 14 -7.69 -11.87 -0.49
CA ARG A 14 -8.27 -11.14 -1.61
C ARG A 14 -7.15 -10.60 -2.50
N TRP A 15 -6.34 -11.52 -3.02
CA TRP A 15 -5.13 -11.16 -3.76
C TRP A 15 -5.43 -10.34 -5.03
N ASN A 16 -6.40 -10.79 -5.84
CA ASN A 16 -6.71 -10.10 -7.10
C ASN A 16 -7.17 -8.66 -6.86
N ASP A 17 -8.06 -8.46 -5.87
CA ASP A 17 -8.55 -7.13 -5.53
C ASP A 17 -7.44 -6.24 -4.98
N THR A 18 -6.54 -6.82 -4.17
CA THR A 18 -5.44 -6.09 -3.57
C THR A 18 -4.40 -5.70 -4.62
N VAL A 19 -4.11 -6.59 -5.57
CA VAL A 19 -3.24 -6.25 -6.70
C VAL A 19 -3.83 -5.09 -7.49
N ALA A 20 -5.12 -5.16 -7.81
CA ALA A 20 -5.79 -4.11 -8.57
C ALA A 20 -5.75 -2.76 -7.83
N PHE A 21 -5.90 -2.78 -6.51
CA PHE A 21 -5.83 -1.57 -5.69
C PHE A 21 -4.48 -0.87 -5.84
N TYR A 22 -3.37 -1.57 -5.67
CA TYR A 22 -2.04 -0.98 -5.76
C TYR A 22 -1.66 -0.63 -7.20
N ARG A 23 -2.04 -1.47 -8.15
CA ARG A 23 -1.73 -1.25 -9.56
C ARG A 23 -2.56 -0.12 -10.18
N ASP A 24 -3.88 -0.13 -9.97
CA ASP A 24 -4.80 0.73 -10.71
C ASP A 24 -5.20 1.99 -9.92
N ALA A 25 -5.46 1.86 -8.61
CA ALA A 25 -5.86 3.00 -7.79
C ALA A 25 -4.66 3.83 -7.33
N LEU A 26 -3.62 3.20 -6.79
CA LEU A 26 -2.42 3.91 -6.35
C LEU A 26 -1.37 4.06 -7.45
N LYS A 27 -1.49 3.28 -8.53
CA LYS A 27 -0.62 3.37 -9.71
C LYS A 27 0.86 3.14 -9.39
N PHE A 28 1.14 2.21 -8.48
CA PHE A 28 2.51 1.84 -8.20
C PHE A 28 3.08 1.05 -9.37
N PRO A 29 4.31 1.37 -9.82
CA PRO A 29 4.95 0.57 -10.86
C PRO A 29 5.22 -0.85 -10.40
N ILE A 30 5.15 -1.80 -11.32
CA ILE A 30 5.44 -3.21 -11.04
C ILE A 30 6.87 -3.49 -11.40
N LYS A 31 7.62 -4.10 -10.48
CA LYS A 31 8.98 -4.56 -10.71
C LYS A 31 9.01 -6.02 -11.15
N PHE A 32 8.12 -6.84 -10.59
CA PHE A 32 8.04 -8.27 -10.87
C PHE A 32 6.62 -8.76 -10.64
N SER A 33 6.15 -9.68 -11.45
CA SER A 33 4.85 -10.32 -11.22
C SER A 33 4.83 -11.72 -11.79
N ASN A 34 4.05 -12.58 -11.13
CA ASN A 34 3.69 -13.88 -11.64
C ASN A 34 2.23 -14.19 -11.22
N GLU A 35 1.83 -15.45 -11.23
CA GLU A 35 0.45 -15.87 -11.01
C GLU A 35 -0.03 -15.71 -9.58
N TRP A 36 0.88 -15.48 -8.62
CA TRP A 36 0.52 -15.40 -7.20
C TRP A 36 1.28 -14.33 -6.43
N PHE A 37 2.13 -13.54 -7.09
CA PHE A 37 3.00 -12.58 -6.43
C PHE A 37 3.22 -11.38 -7.33
N VAL A 38 3.05 -10.18 -6.80
CA VAL A 38 3.35 -8.93 -7.50
C VAL A 38 4.19 -8.06 -6.59
N GLU A 39 5.36 -7.63 -7.08
CA GLU A 39 6.23 -6.70 -6.39
C GLU A 39 6.06 -5.31 -6.99
N PHE A 40 5.59 -4.37 -6.17
CA PHE A 40 5.44 -2.96 -6.57
C PHE A 40 6.61 -2.14 -6.07
N ILE A 41 7.01 -1.15 -6.85
CA ILE A 41 8.08 -0.23 -6.51
C ILE A 41 7.50 0.93 -5.69
N LEU A 42 8.05 1.17 -4.49
CA LEU A 42 7.73 2.36 -3.71
C LEU A 42 8.71 3.49 -4.03
N ASN A 43 9.99 3.18 -4.03
CA ASN A 43 11.07 4.07 -4.45
C ASN A 43 12.29 3.23 -4.83
N GLU A 44 13.47 3.86 -5.01
CA GLU A 44 14.68 3.17 -5.49
C GLU A 44 15.11 2.01 -4.61
N ALA A 45 14.82 2.05 -3.31
CA ALA A 45 15.31 1.08 -2.35
C ALA A 45 14.22 0.29 -1.63
N ALA A 46 12.94 0.54 -1.95
CA ALA A 46 11.85 -0.09 -1.21
C ALA A 46 10.76 -0.59 -2.15
N SER A 47 10.27 -1.78 -1.84
CA SER A 47 9.17 -2.42 -2.54
C SER A 47 8.07 -2.82 -1.56
N LEU A 48 6.86 -2.93 -2.08
CA LEU A 48 5.71 -3.51 -1.42
C LEU A 48 5.20 -4.63 -2.31
N SER A 49 5.10 -5.83 -1.77
CA SER A 49 4.65 -6.99 -2.55
C SER A 49 3.35 -7.54 -2.01
N VAL A 50 2.57 -8.14 -2.90
CA VAL A 50 1.28 -8.73 -2.59
C VAL A 50 1.31 -10.18 -3.04
N ALA A 51 1.18 -11.10 -2.10
CA ALA A 51 1.24 -12.54 -2.33
C ALA A 51 -0.10 -13.20 -2.04
N ASP A 52 -0.50 -14.16 -2.88
CA ASP A 52 -1.70 -14.95 -2.65
C ASP A 52 -1.41 -15.96 -1.52
N GLU A 53 -2.17 -15.88 -0.44
CA GLU A 53 -1.96 -16.77 0.72
C GLU A 53 -2.16 -18.25 0.37
N GLU A 54 -2.94 -18.56 -0.67
CA GLU A 54 -3.17 -19.95 -1.07
C GLU A 54 -1.91 -20.61 -1.63
N LYS A 55 -0.95 -19.81 -2.09
CA LYS A 55 0.31 -20.28 -2.63
C LYS A 55 1.46 -20.12 -1.62
N SER A 56 1.14 -19.87 -0.37
CA SER A 56 2.13 -19.61 0.68
C SER A 56 1.81 -20.35 1.95
N SER A 57 2.84 -20.62 2.75
CA SER A 57 2.67 -21.13 4.11
C SER A 57 2.25 -20.04 5.09
N ILE A 58 2.38 -18.77 4.71
CA ILE A 58 2.00 -17.63 5.54
C ILE A 58 0.61 -17.16 5.13
N LYS A 59 -0.23 -16.88 6.12
CA LYS A 59 -1.62 -16.49 5.89
C LYS A 59 -1.83 -15.02 6.20
N SER A 60 -2.88 -14.46 5.62
CA SER A 60 -3.28 -13.08 5.86
C SER A 60 -3.59 -12.84 7.33
N CYS A 61 -3.17 -11.67 7.83
CA CYS A 61 -3.60 -11.19 9.15
C CYS A 61 -4.78 -10.20 9.05
N SER A 62 -5.37 -10.04 7.88
CA SER A 62 -6.49 -9.14 7.62
C SER A 62 -6.18 -7.69 7.97
N GLY A 63 -4.93 -7.28 7.77
CA GLY A 63 -4.46 -5.92 8.03
C GLY A 63 -4.24 -5.59 9.50
N LYS A 64 -4.39 -6.55 10.40
CA LYS A 64 -4.24 -6.30 11.83
C LYS A 64 -2.80 -5.97 12.19
N GLY A 65 -2.61 -4.80 12.80
CA GLY A 65 -1.30 -4.37 13.26
C GLY A 65 -0.37 -3.82 12.17
N ILE A 66 -0.89 -3.55 10.97
CA ILE A 66 -0.08 -3.06 9.85
C ILE A 66 -0.55 -1.68 9.43
N THR A 67 0.39 -0.76 9.32
CA THR A 67 0.22 0.52 8.64
C THR A 67 1.38 0.70 7.68
N ILE A 68 1.06 0.95 6.42
CA ILE A 68 2.04 1.30 5.40
C ILE A 68 2.05 2.82 5.34
N SER A 69 3.13 3.43 5.83
CA SER A 69 3.21 4.89 5.97
C SER A 69 4.11 5.46 4.88
N LEU A 70 3.54 6.31 4.05
CA LEU A 70 4.21 6.85 2.87
C LEU A 70 4.25 8.38 2.96
N LYS A 71 5.46 8.92 2.99
CA LYS A 71 5.65 10.37 2.88
C LYS A 71 5.57 10.76 1.41
N ILE A 72 4.73 11.75 1.09
CA ILE A 72 4.55 12.24 -0.26
C ILE A 72 4.73 13.75 -0.30
N ASP A 73 4.89 14.31 -1.49
CA ASP A 73 5.15 15.74 -1.67
C ASP A 73 3.86 16.58 -1.70
N ASP A 74 2.74 16.03 -2.17
CA ASP A 74 1.49 16.79 -2.34
C ASP A 74 0.31 16.01 -1.79
N ILE A 75 0.04 16.21 -0.49
CA ILE A 75 -1.03 15.49 0.23
C ILE A 75 -2.42 15.88 -0.28
N THR A 76 -2.62 17.15 -0.63
CA THR A 76 -3.92 17.66 -1.06
C THR A 76 -4.33 17.07 -2.40
N THR A 77 -3.41 17.02 -3.36
CA THR A 77 -3.65 16.42 -4.67
C THR A 77 -3.94 14.92 -4.55
N MET A 78 -3.18 14.22 -3.71
CA MET A 78 -3.39 12.79 -3.49
C MET A 78 -4.76 12.54 -2.88
N TYR A 79 -5.15 13.30 -1.86
CA TYR A 79 -6.46 13.19 -1.23
C TYR A 79 -7.58 13.34 -2.26
N SER A 80 -7.52 14.39 -3.07
CA SER A 80 -8.53 14.65 -4.10
C SER A 80 -8.62 13.52 -5.12
N SER A 81 -7.48 13.01 -5.54
CA SER A 81 -7.40 11.91 -6.51
C SER A 81 -8.07 10.64 -5.97
N LEU A 82 -7.79 10.30 -4.72
CA LEU A 82 -8.35 9.10 -4.10
C LEU A 82 -9.84 9.26 -3.82
N GLU A 83 -10.26 10.45 -3.42
CA GLU A 83 -11.68 10.75 -3.21
C GLU A 83 -12.47 10.61 -4.52
N LYS A 84 -11.94 11.15 -5.61
CA LYS A 84 -12.57 11.04 -6.92
C LYS A 84 -12.63 9.60 -7.42
N ALA A 85 -11.66 8.78 -7.03
CA ALA A 85 -11.63 7.37 -7.36
C ALA A 85 -12.57 6.52 -6.49
N GLY A 86 -13.28 7.13 -5.53
CA GLY A 86 -14.24 6.43 -4.68
C GLY A 86 -13.61 5.62 -3.55
N LEU A 87 -12.40 5.95 -3.13
CA LEU A 87 -11.68 5.17 -2.12
C LEU A 87 -11.88 5.65 -0.68
N HIS A 88 -12.68 6.68 -0.48
CA HIS A 88 -13.10 7.17 0.84
C HIS A 88 -11.94 7.45 1.81
N PRO A 89 -10.99 8.33 1.44
CA PRO A 89 -9.90 8.67 2.35
C PRO A 89 -10.45 9.36 3.61
N THR A 90 -9.80 9.13 4.75
CA THR A 90 -10.14 9.83 5.98
C THR A 90 -9.84 11.32 5.85
N PRO A 91 -10.52 12.19 6.62
CA PRO A 91 -10.22 13.62 6.57
C PRO A 91 -8.75 13.89 6.88
N ILE A 92 -8.17 14.88 6.20
CA ILE A 92 -6.79 15.28 6.47
C ILE A 92 -6.69 15.84 7.88
N LYS A 93 -5.73 15.31 8.66
CA LYS A 93 -5.45 15.77 10.03
C LYS A 93 -4.06 16.40 10.09
N LYS A 94 -3.90 17.36 10.99
CA LYS A 94 -2.60 17.92 11.32
C LYS A 94 -2.14 17.35 12.65
N ILE A 95 -0.99 16.67 12.67
CA ILE A 95 -0.40 16.10 13.88
C ILE A 95 1.08 16.47 13.87
N TRP A 96 1.53 17.20 14.92
CA TRP A 96 2.93 17.57 15.10
C TRP A 96 3.57 18.23 13.86
N GLY A 97 2.82 19.14 13.23
CA GLY A 97 3.32 19.85 12.05
C GLY A 97 3.23 19.09 10.74
N SER A 98 2.80 17.86 10.77
CA SER A 98 2.56 17.06 9.57
C SER A 98 1.07 16.98 9.27
N LYS A 99 0.75 16.81 7.98
CA LYS A 99 -0.61 16.52 7.52
C LYS A 99 -0.66 15.06 7.12
N LEU A 100 -1.75 14.38 7.45
CA LEU A 100 -1.91 12.98 7.10
C LEU A 100 -3.36 12.59 6.88
N PHE A 101 -3.56 11.55 6.12
CA PHE A 101 -4.82 10.82 6.00
C PHE A 101 -4.51 9.38 5.65
N TYR A 102 -5.50 8.50 5.73
CA TYR A 102 -5.29 7.12 5.32
C TYR A 102 -6.50 6.53 4.60
N ILE A 103 -6.25 5.45 3.89
CA ILE A 103 -7.23 4.56 3.28
C ILE A 103 -6.88 3.13 3.69
N CYS A 104 -7.79 2.19 3.47
CA CYS A 104 -7.51 0.78 3.64
C CYS A 104 -7.51 0.07 2.29
N ASP A 105 -6.59 -0.87 2.10
CA ASP A 105 -6.64 -1.72 0.92
C ASP A 105 -7.73 -2.80 1.07
N PRO A 106 -8.02 -3.59 0.03
CA PRO A 106 -9.08 -4.60 0.10
C PRO A 106 -8.87 -5.69 1.15
N GLU A 107 -7.62 -5.89 1.59
CA GLU A 107 -7.28 -6.87 2.62
C GLU A 107 -7.41 -6.30 4.04
N GLY A 108 -7.63 -4.99 4.16
CA GLY A 108 -7.74 -4.30 5.42
C GLY A 108 -6.45 -3.63 5.90
N ASN A 109 -5.38 -3.69 5.11
CA ASN A 109 -4.13 -2.99 5.47
C ASN A 109 -4.34 -1.48 5.37
N ARG A 110 -3.90 -0.76 6.39
CA ARG A 110 -3.99 0.70 6.38
C ARG A 110 -2.82 1.30 5.62
N VAL A 111 -3.13 2.18 4.67
CA VAL A 111 -2.13 2.93 3.91
C VAL A 111 -2.26 4.40 4.31
N GLU A 112 -1.22 4.94 4.95
CA GLU A 112 -1.17 6.31 5.43
C GLU A 112 -0.32 7.15 4.49
N PHE A 113 -0.85 8.31 4.10
CA PHE A 113 -0.09 9.30 3.34
C PHE A 113 0.14 10.52 4.23
N TRP A 114 1.36 11.06 4.21
CA TRP A 114 1.68 12.23 5.01
C TRP A 114 2.72 13.14 4.34
N SER A 115 2.74 14.34 4.77
CA SER A 115 3.72 15.33 4.31
C SER A 115 4.11 16.28 5.42
#